data_63a1b7ea259141a0b3b8fe8c64a3ab18
#
_entry.id   63a1b7ea259141a0b3b8fe8c64a3ab18
#
_cell.length_a   1.000
_cell.length_b   1.000
_cell.length_c   1.000
_cell.angle_alpha   90.00
_cell.angle_beta   90.00
_cell.angle_gamma   90.00
#
_symmetry.space_group_name_H-M   'P 1'
#
loop_
_entity.id
_entity.type
_entity.pdbx_description
1 polymer ?
#
loop_
_entity_poly.entity_id
_entity_poly.type
_entity_poly.pdbx_seq_one_letter_code
_entity_poly.pdbx_strand_id
1 'polypeptide(L)'
;MVSCCEDKSLEVDRLRERQFKVLWVVLGINACMFALEVTVGLLAGSTALLADSLDMLGDALVYGFSLYVVGRNDRWKAGAALLKGVLMAGFGAMVLVHVGVSLLFAETPDFRIMAITGVVALVANGTCLFLLTRHRGDDLNMRSTWLCSRNDIIANVGVVAAAAVVFLVGSPWPDLVVGLVITVVFLRSSVYVVQQAVTKLRSIENQEGLIENRQPIVLLPNNCSVNGCPDGSCLCQII
;
A
#
# COMPACT_ATOMS: atom_id res chain seq x y z
N MET A 1 -10.44 34.45 26.33
CA MET A 1 -9.52 34.06 25.23
C MET A 1 -9.53 32.55 25.16
N VAL A 2 -10.57 31.98 24.53
CA VAL A 2 -10.58 30.56 24.22
C VAL A 2 -9.67 30.42 22.99
N SER A 3 -8.69 29.57 23.12
CA SER A 3 -7.44 29.69 22.38
C SER A 3 -7.56 29.21 20.93
N CYS A 4 -6.94 29.93 20.02
CA CYS A 4 -6.66 29.51 18.63
C CYS A 4 -6.08 28.10 18.48
N CYS A 5 -5.59 27.49 19.56
CA CYS A 5 -5.08 26.13 19.60
C CYS A 5 -6.20 25.09 19.72
N GLU A 6 -7.29 25.42 20.42
CA GLU A 6 -8.43 24.52 20.62
C GLU A 6 -9.30 24.41 19.34
N ASP A 7 -9.49 25.53 18.63
CA ASP A 7 -10.15 25.54 17.32
C ASP A 7 -9.34 24.77 16.26
N LYS A 8 -8.01 24.90 16.26
CA LYS A 8 -7.14 24.14 15.35
C LYS A 8 -7.13 22.65 15.64
N SER A 9 -7.18 22.24 16.92
CA SER A 9 -7.24 20.81 17.27
C SER A 9 -8.54 20.17 16.83
N LEU A 10 -9.67 20.86 17.02
CA LEU A 10 -11.00 20.39 16.57
C LEU A 10 -11.11 20.33 15.04
N GLU A 11 -10.47 21.24 14.32
CA GLU A 11 -10.43 21.23 12.87
C GLU A 11 -9.57 20.09 12.33
N VAL A 12 -8.41 19.83 12.94
CA VAL A 12 -7.55 18.67 12.62
C VAL A 12 -8.26 17.35 12.90
N ASP A 13 -8.98 17.22 14.01
CA ASP A 13 -9.74 16.02 14.34
C ASP A 13 -10.89 15.76 13.35
N ARG A 14 -11.60 16.82 12.95
CA ARG A 14 -12.66 16.72 11.91
C ARG A 14 -12.11 16.32 10.54
N LEU A 15 -10.95 16.86 10.14
CA LEU A 15 -10.26 16.48 8.91
C LEU A 15 -9.85 15.01 8.97
N ARG A 16 -9.27 14.58 10.09
CA ARG A 16 -8.87 13.19 10.34
C ARG A 16 -10.05 12.22 10.27
N GLU A 17 -11.20 12.56 10.87
CA GLU A 17 -12.41 11.73 10.78
C GLU A 17 -12.96 11.64 9.35
N ARG A 18 -12.92 12.73 8.58
CA ARG A 18 -13.36 12.73 7.17
C ARG A 18 -12.45 11.87 6.30
N GLN A 19 -11.14 11.99 6.46
CA GLN A 19 -10.15 11.16 5.76
C GLN A 19 -10.35 9.68 6.09
N PHE A 20 -10.60 9.36 7.36
CA PHE A 20 -10.85 8.01 7.82
C PHE A 20 -12.07 7.37 7.16
N LYS A 21 -13.18 8.11 7.05
CA LYS A 21 -14.40 7.65 6.35
C LYS A 21 -14.16 7.39 4.87
N VAL A 22 -13.45 8.30 4.20
CA VAL A 22 -13.11 8.13 2.78
C VAL A 22 -12.24 6.89 2.57
N LEU A 23 -11.22 6.68 3.41
CA LEU A 23 -10.36 5.50 3.33
C LEU A 23 -11.14 4.18 3.54
N TRP A 24 -12.11 4.15 4.46
CA TRP A 24 -12.98 2.98 4.65
C TRP A 24 -13.86 2.69 3.43
N VAL A 25 -14.41 3.72 2.79
CA VAL A 25 -15.22 3.56 1.58
C VAL A 25 -14.35 3.05 0.42
N VAL A 26 -13.18 3.66 0.22
CA VAL A 26 -12.24 3.24 -0.82
C VAL A 26 -11.73 1.82 -0.58
N LEU A 27 -11.41 1.45 0.68
CA LEU A 27 -11.08 0.09 1.07
C LEU A 27 -12.20 -0.89 0.69
N GLY A 28 -13.45 -0.55 1.03
CA GLY A 28 -14.61 -1.39 0.73
C GLY A 28 -14.80 -1.60 -0.77
N ILE A 29 -14.67 -0.54 -1.58
CA ILE A 29 -14.75 -0.62 -3.04
C ILE A 29 -13.65 -1.53 -3.59
N ASN A 30 -12.38 -1.31 -3.21
CA ASN A 30 -11.27 -2.13 -3.71
C ASN A 30 -11.37 -3.60 -3.29
N ALA A 31 -11.76 -3.87 -2.04
CA ALA A 31 -11.95 -5.25 -1.58
C ALA A 31 -13.09 -5.99 -2.32
N CYS A 32 -14.21 -5.30 -2.59
CA CYS A 32 -15.31 -5.87 -3.37
C CYS A 32 -14.89 -6.09 -4.84
N MET A 33 -14.19 -5.13 -5.43
CA MET A 33 -13.70 -5.22 -6.81
C MET A 33 -12.67 -6.34 -6.95
N PHE A 34 -11.72 -6.47 -6.01
CA PHE A 34 -10.79 -7.60 -5.98
C PHE A 34 -11.51 -8.94 -6.04
N ALA A 35 -12.49 -9.16 -5.16
CA ALA A 35 -13.25 -10.41 -5.13
C ALA A 35 -14.02 -10.66 -6.45
N LEU A 36 -14.61 -9.60 -7.02
CA LEU A 36 -15.33 -9.68 -8.29
C LEU A 36 -14.38 -10.00 -9.43
N GLU A 37 -13.28 -9.28 -9.58
CA GLU A 37 -12.34 -9.45 -10.70
C GLU A 37 -11.61 -10.79 -10.66
N VAL A 38 -11.20 -11.27 -9.47
CA VAL A 38 -10.61 -12.61 -9.35
C VAL A 38 -11.62 -13.67 -9.79
N THR A 39 -12.86 -13.58 -9.30
CA THR A 39 -13.89 -14.57 -9.63
C THR A 39 -14.21 -14.55 -11.12
N VAL A 40 -14.45 -13.36 -11.67
CA VAL A 40 -14.83 -13.19 -13.06
C VAL A 40 -13.65 -13.44 -14.00
N GLY A 41 -12.44 -13.06 -13.62
CA GLY A 41 -11.21 -13.31 -14.38
C GLY A 41 -10.93 -14.80 -14.54
N LEU A 42 -11.12 -15.59 -13.46
CA LEU A 42 -11.03 -17.06 -13.53
C LEU A 42 -12.12 -17.67 -14.43
N LEU A 43 -13.36 -17.19 -14.32
CA LEU A 43 -14.49 -17.69 -15.13
C LEU A 43 -14.35 -17.32 -16.62
N ALA A 44 -13.83 -16.13 -16.92
CA ALA A 44 -13.61 -15.65 -18.28
C ALA A 44 -12.32 -16.18 -18.91
N GLY A 45 -11.42 -16.79 -18.13
CA GLY A 45 -10.08 -17.18 -18.55
C GLY A 45 -9.19 -15.96 -18.89
N SER A 46 -9.45 -14.78 -18.30
CA SER A 46 -8.76 -13.54 -18.63
C SER A 46 -7.60 -13.28 -17.68
N THR A 47 -6.40 -13.26 -18.24
CA THR A 47 -5.16 -12.93 -17.53
C THR A 47 -5.11 -11.43 -17.18
N ALA A 48 -5.62 -10.57 -18.03
CA ALA A 48 -5.65 -9.12 -17.80
C ALA A 48 -6.55 -8.78 -16.60
N LEU A 49 -7.74 -9.39 -16.48
CA LEU A 49 -8.62 -9.19 -15.31
C LEU A 49 -7.98 -9.71 -14.02
N LEU A 50 -7.34 -10.89 -14.08
CA LEU A 50 -6.62 -11.42 -12.91
C LEU A 50 -5.46 -10.53 -12.50
N ALA A 51 -4.75 -9.96 -13.46
CA ALA A 51 -3.67 -9.01 -13.18
C ALA A 51 -4.20 -7.68 -12.62
N ASP A 52 -5.32 -7.17 -13.14
CA ASP A 52 -5.98 -5.95 -12.65
C ASP A 52 -6.46 -6.11 -11.19
N SER A 53 -6.98 -7.30 -10.84
CA SER A 53 -7.37 -7.62 -9.47
C SER A 53 -6.21 -7.49 -8.46
N LEU A 54 -4.94 -7.64 -8.89
CA LEU A 54 -3.79 -7.44 -8.01
C LEU A 54 -3.66 -5.98 -7.55
N ASP A 55 -4.00 -5.01 -8.40
CA ASP A 55 -3.99 -3.60 -8.03
C ASP A 55 -5.07 -3.31 -6.99
N MET A 56 -6.27 -3.88 -7.17
CA MET A 56 -7.35 -3.80 -6.17
C MET A 56 -6.96 -4.42 -4.83
N LEU A 57 -6.29 -5.57 -4.85
CA LEU A 57 -5.75 -6.20 -3.64
C LEU A 57 -4.69 -5.32 -2.99
N GLY A 58 -3.75 -4.80 -3.79
CA GLY A 58 -2.69 -3.91 -3.31
C GLY A 58 -3.25 -2.71 -2.56
N ASP A 59 -4.24 -2.05 -3.13
CA ASP A 59 -4.91 -0.90 -2.55
C ASP A 59 -5.70 -1.27 -1.29
N ALA A 60 -6.49 -2.33 -1.34
CA ALA A 60 -7.22 -2.81 -0.16
C ALA A 60 -6.26 -3.12 1.01
N LEU A 61 -5.11 -3.74 0.75
CA LEU A 61 -4.10 -3.98 1.77
C LEU A 61 -3.46 -2.68 2.29
N VAL A 62 -3.18 -1.71 1.40
CA VAL A 62 -2.66 -0.38 1.83
C VAL A 62 -3.62 0.29 2.78
N TYR A 63 -4.89 0.39 2.40
CA TYR A 63 -5.90 1.07 3.23
C TYR A 63 -6.19 0.30 4.50
N GLY A 64 -6.36 -1.03 4.42
CA GLY A 64 -6.61 -1.89 5.57
C GLY A 64 -5.50 -1.82 6.61
N PHE A 65 -4.24 -1.96 6.18
CA PHE A 65 -3.10 -1.86 7.09
C PHE A 65 -2.88 -0.44 7.60
N SER A 66 -3.07 0.59 6.78
CA SER A 66 -2.99 1.98 7.23
C SER A 66 -3.98 2.26 8.35
N LEU A 67 -5.22 1.79 8.21
CA LEU A 67 -6.25 1.93 9.25
C LEU A 67 -5.90 1.13 10.52
N TYR A 68 -5.32 -0.06 10.38
CA TYR A 68 -4.96 -0.93 11.50
C TYR A 68 -3.76 -0.43 12.31
N VAL A 69 -2.72 0.11 11.63
CA VAL A 69 -1.46 0.53 12.28
C VAL A 69 -1.42 2.00 12.69
N VAL A 70 -2.50 2.75 12.48
CA VAL A 70 -2.63 4.12 13.00
C VAL A 70 -2.45 4.10 14.52
N GLY A 71 -1.42 4.81 15.02
CA GLY A 71 -1.09 4.86 16.44
C GLY A 71 -0.23 3.69 16.97
N ARG A 72 0.18 2.74 16.14
CA ARG A 72 1.13 1.68 16.51
C ARG A 72 2.58 2.13 16.29
N ASN A 73 3.51 1.43 16.96
CA ASN A 73 4.95 1.67 16.82
C ASN A 73 5.47 1.28 15.43
N ASP A 74 6.69 1.74 15.09
CA ASP A 74 7.29 1.52 13.77
C ASP A 74 7.52 0.05 13.42
N ARG A 75 7.71 -0.83 14.43
CA ARG A 75 7.86 -2.28 14.23
C ARG A 75 6.58 -2.91 13.68
N TRP A 76 5.40 -2.52 14.21
CA TRP A 76 4.11 -2.96 13.70
C TRP A 76 3.85 -2.46 12.28
N LYS A 77 4.21 -1.20 11.98
CA LYS A 77 4.09 -0.63 10.63
C LYS A 77 4.95 -1.38 9.62
N ALA A 78 6.21 -1.67 9.98
CA ALA A 78 7.13 -2.42 9.13
C ALA A 78 6.69 -3.88 8.94
N GLY A 79 6.18 -4.54 10.00
CA GLY A 79 5.60 -5.88 9.93
C GLY A 79 4.37 -5.96 9.01
N ALA A 80 3.46 -4.98 9.10
CA ALA A 80 2.30 -4.88 8.21
C ALA A 80 2.71 -4.67 6.75
N ALA A 81 3.72 -3.83 6.49
CA ALA A 81 4.26 -3.62 5.15
C ALA A 81 4.91 -4.90 4.58
N LEU A 82 5.62 -5.67 5.42
CA LEU A 82 6.19 -6.95 5.02
C LEU A 82 5.09 -7.96 4.66
N LEU A 83 4.07 -8.12 5.52
CA LEU A 83 2.95 -9.01 5.26
C LEU A 83 2.22 -8.63 3.96
N LYS A 84 1.95 -7.34 3.75
CA LYS A 84 1.39 -6.83 2.50
C LYS A 84 2.23 -7.26 1.29
N GLY A 85 3.53 -6.97 1.32
CA GLY A 85 4.43 -7.29 0.21
C GLY A 85 4.49 -8.79 -0.09
N VAL A 86 4.48 -9.64 0.93
CA VAL A 86 4.46 -11.12 0.77
C VAL A 86 3.14 -11.59 0.16
N LEU A 87 1.99 -11.07 0.62
CA LEU A 87 0.69 -11.39 0.03
C LEU A 87 0.63 -10.99 -1.45
N MET A 88 1.06 -9.76 -1.75
CA MET A 88 1.14 -9.27 -3.14
C MET A 88 2.04 -10.16 -4.01
N ALA A 89 3.22 -10.56 -3.52
CA ALA A 89 4.12 -11.45 -4.25
C ALA A 89 3.50 -12.82 -4.52
N GLY A 90 2.82 -13.40 -3.53
CA GLY A 90 2.14 -14.69 -3.65
C GLY A 90 1.04 -14.68 -4.70
N PHE A 91 0.16 -13.68 -4.66
CA PHE A 91 -0.90 -13.52 -5.67
C PHE A 91 -0.33 -13.21 -7.05
N GLY A 92 0.68 -12.34 -7.17
CA GLY A 92 1.35 -12.05 -8.44
C GLY A 92 2.01 -13.29 -9.05
N ALA A 93 2.64 -14.14 -8.23
CA ALA A 93 3.18 -15.41 -8.68
C ALA A 93 2.09 -16.37 -9.19
N MET A 94 0.92 -16.41 -8.53
CA MET A 94 -0.22 -17.18 -8.99
C MET A 94 -0.72 -16.72 -10.36
N VAL A 95 -0.80 -15.42 -10.60
CA VAL A 95 -1.17 -14.87 -11.92
C VAL A 95 -0.12 -15.22 -12.98
N LEU A 96 1.19 -15.17 -12.65
CA LEU A 96 2.23 -15.64 -13.59
C LEU A 96 2.09 -17.11 -13.96
N VAL A 97 1.73 -17.97 -13.01
CA VAL A 97 1.44 -19.37 -13.31
C VAL A 97 0.23 -19.48 -14.25
N HIS A 98 -0.81 -18.68 -14.01
CA HIS A 98 -1.98 -18.63 -14.91
C HIS A 98 -1.60 -18.17 -16.32
N VAL A 99 -0.76 -17.14 -16.46
CA VAL A 99 -0.17 -16.70 -17.76
C VAL A 99 0.51 -17.88 -18.45
N GLY A 100 1.39 -18.59 -17.72
CA GLY A 100 2.11 -19.75 -18.26
C GLY A 100 1.18 -20.86 -18.76
N VAL A 101 0.12 -21.18 -18.00
CA VAL A 101 -0.90 -22.15 -18.38
C VAL A 101 -1.68 -21.67 -19.61
N SER A 102 -2.11 -20.43 -19.65
CA SER A 102 -2.85 -19.84 -20.78
C SER A 102 -2.03 -19.82 -22.06
N LEU A 103 -0.71 -19.63 -21.98
CA LEU A 103 0.19 -19.72 -23.12
C LEU A 103 0.26 -21.14 -23.71
N LEU A 104 0.12 -22.17 -22.86
CA LEU A 104 0.19 -23.57 -23.30
C LEU A 104 -1.13 -24.06 -23.94
N PHE A 105 -2.26 -23.59 -23.41
CA PHE A 105 -3.58 -24.04 -23.85
C PHE A 105 -4.27 -23.11 -24.84
N ALA A 106 -3.76 -21.89 -25.02
CA ALA A 106 -4.18 -20.89 -26.03
C ALA A 106 -5.72 -20.64 -26.09
N GLU A 107 -6.42 -20.77 -24.98
CA GLU A 107 -7.85 -20.47 -24.92
C GLU A 107 -8.08 -18.95 -25.01
N THR A 108 -9.02 -18.55 -25.89
CA THR A 108 -9.41 -17.14 -26.00
C THR A 108 -10.37 -16.78 -24.87
N PRO A 109 -10.07 -15.72 -24.08
CA PRO A 109 -10.95 -15.29 -23.00
C PRO A 109 -12.27 -14.73 -23.55
N ASP A 110 -13.33 -14.76 -22.74
CA ASP A 110 -14.60 -14.15 -23.11
C ASP A 110 -14.48 -12.61 -23.05
N PHE A 111 -14.33 -12.00 -24.23
CA PHE A 111 -14.17 -10.56 -24.38
C PHE A 111 -15.35 -9.75 -23.83
N ARG A 112 -16.59 -10.31 -23.82
CA ARG A 112 -17.76 -9.61 -23.30
C ARG A 112 -17.71 -9.46 -21.80
N ILE A 113 -17.34 -10.55 -21.13
CA ILE A 113 -17.14 -10.57 -19.68
C ILE A 113 -15.99 -9.65 -19.30
N MET A 114 -14.85 -9.70 -20.02
CA MET A 114 -13.72 -8.79 -19.84
C MET A 114 -14.13 -7.32 -19.98
N ALA A 115 -14.85 -6.98 -21.06
CA ALA A 115 -15.25 -5.59 -21.31
C ALA A 115 -16.20 -5.05 -20.24
N ILE A 116 -17.23 -5.84 -19.86
CA ILE A 116 -18.19 -5.42 -18.82
C ILE A 116 -17.48 -5.23 -17.48
N THR A 117 -16.67 -6.21 -17.07
CA THR A 117 -15.95 -6.14 -15.79
C THR A 117 -14.94 -5.00 -15.78
N GLY A 118 -14.15 -4.82 -16.84
CA GLY A 118 -13.19 -3.73 -16.96
C GLY A 118 -13.86 -2.34 -16.93
N VAL A 119 -15.06 -2.18 -17.52
CA VAL A 119 -15.83 -0.93 -17.40
C VAL A 119 -16.34 -0.72 -15.97
N VAL A 120 -16.81 -1.77 -15.30
CA VAL A 120 -17.21 -1.70 -13.88
C VAL A 120 -16.01 -1.30 -13.00
N ALA A 121 -14.85 -1.91 -13.23
CA ALA A 121 -13.61 -1.56 -12.54
C ALA A 121 -13.20 -0.11 -12.79
N LEU A 122 -13.27 0.35 -14.03
CA LEU A 122 -12.97 1.73 -14.39
C LEU A 122 -13.89 2.74 -13.66
N VAL A 123 -15.19 2.42 -13.55
CA VAL A 123 -16.15 3.26 -12.82
C VAL A 123 -15.87 3.23 -11.32
N ALA A 124 -15.55 2.07 -10.76
CA ALA A 124 -15.20 1.92 -9.35
C ALA A 124 -13.94 2.73 -8.99
N ASN A 125 -12.85 2.57 -9.77
CA ASN A 125 -11.60 3.32 -9.57
C ASN A 125 -11.77 4.81 -9.87
N GLY A 126 -12.57 5.18 -10.85
CA GLY A 126 -12.95 6.58 -11.09
C GLY A 126 -13.68 7.21 -9.89
N THR A 127 -14.54 6.42 -9.23
CA THR A 127 -15.21 6.85 -7.99
C THR A 127 -14.20 7.01 -6.85
N CYS A 128 -13.29 6.06 -6.66
CA CYS A 128 -12.21 6.16 -5.68
C CYS A 128 -11.34 7.41 -5.93
N LEU A 129 -10.90 7.63 -7.16
CA LEU A 129 -10.12 8.80 -7.54
C LEU A 129 -10.87 10.11 -7.26
N PHE A 130 -12.16 10.17 -7.59
CA PHE A 130 -12.99 11.35 -7.32
C PHE A 130 -13.10 11.64 -5.81
N LEU A 131 -13.33 10.61 -4.98
CA LEU A 131 -13.36 10.74 -3.53
C LEU A 131 -12.03 11.24 -2.97
N LEU A 132 -10.93 10.69 -3.46
CA LEU A 132 -9.57 11.04 -3.01
C LEU A 132 -9.13 12.42 -3.51
N THR A 133 -9.63 12.89 -4.64
CA THR A 133 -9.26 14.21 -5.22
C THR A 133 -9.56 15.36 -4.26
N ARG A 134 -10.60 15.25 -3.46
CA ARG A 134 -10.97 16.27 -2.45
C ARG A 134 -9.94 16.38 -1.33
N HIS A 135 -9.17 15.33 -1.07
CA HIS A 135 -8.24 15.21 0.05
C HIS A 135 -6.77 15.17 -0.38
N ARG A 136 -6.47 15.24 -1.69
CA ARG A 136 -5.11 15.11 -2.24
C ARG A 136 -4.11 16.16 -1.73
N GLY A 137 -4.61 17.28 -1.21
CA GLY A 137 -3.81 18.39 -0.68
C GLY A 137 -3.63 18.35 0.84
N ASP A 138 -4.31 17.44 1.54
CA ASP A 138 -4.37 17.44 2.99
C ASP A 138 -3.04 16.97 3.60
N ASP A 139 -2.46 15.89 3.05
CA ASP A 139 -1.15 15.37 3.45
C ASP A 139 -0.47 14.51 2.36
N LEU A 140 0.80 14.09 2.65
CA LEU A 140 1.58 13.25 1.74
C LEU A 140 0.97 11.86 1.51
N ASN A 141 0.29 11.29 2.52
CA ASN A 141 -0.35 9.99 2.43
C ASN A 141 -1.54 10.06 1.47
N MET A 142 -2.41 11.06 1.60
CA MET A 142 -3.56 11.27 0.71
C MET A 142 -3.12 11.56 -0.72
N ARG A 143 -2.01 12.30 -0.90
CA ARG A 143 -1.43 12.53 -2.23
C ARG A 143 -0.92 11.25 -2.86
N SER A 144 -0.23 10.41 -2.10
CA SER A 144 0.25 9.09 -2.57
C SER A 144 -0.91 8.18 -2.98
N THR A 145 -1.94 8.10 -2.15
CA THR A 145 -3.17 7.34 -2.41
C THR A 145 -3.87 7.80 -3.70
N TRP A 146 -3.97 9.11 -3.91
CA TRP A 146 -4.54 9.67 -5.14
C TRP A 146 -3.71 9.30 -6.39
N LEU A 147 -2.38 9.29 -6.28
CA LEU A 147 -1.49 8.88 -7.38
C LEU A 147 -1.65 7.40 -7.72
N CYS A 148 -1.79 6.51 -6.73
CA CYS A 148 -2.09 5.10 -6.96
C CYS A 148 -3.40 4.97 -7.73
N SER A 149 -4.50 5.49 -7.21
CA SER A 149 -5.82 5.40 -7.83
C SER A 149 -5.87 5.98 -9.26
N ARG A 150 -5.03 6.97 -9.58
CA ARG A 150 -4.88 7.46 -10.96
C ARG A 150 -4.21 6.43 -11.86
N ASN A 151 -3.22 5.69 -11.36
CA ASN A 151 -2.51 4.67 -12.12
C ASN A 151 -3.42 3.45 -12.38
N ASP A 152 -4.30 3.10 -11.43
CA ASP A 152 -5.27 2.01 -11.58
C ASP A 152 -6.24 2.26 -12.73
N ILE A 153 -6.64 3.53 -12.95
CA ILE A 153 -7.44 3.90 -14.13
C ILE A 153 -6.72 3.57 -15.43
N ILE A 154 -5.40 3.78 -15.48
CA ILE A 154 -4.61 3.48 -16.69
C ILE A 154 -4.57 1.95 -16.92
N ALA A 155 -4.42 1.15 -15.88
CA ALA A 155 -4.47 -0.31 -15.95
C ALA A 155 -5.84 -0.79 -16.44
N ASN A 156 -6.93 -0.30 -15.85
CA ASN A 156 -8.29 -0.63 -16.24
C ASN A 156 -8.61 -0.26 -17.70
N VAL A 157 -8.15 0.91 -18.18
CA VAL A 157 -8.26 1.28 -19.60
C VAL A 157 -7.51 0.27 -20.46
N GLY A 158 -6.35 -0.21 -20.01
CA GLY A 158 -5.58 -1.27 -20.66
C GLY A 158 -6.37 -2.58 -20.80
N VAL A 159 -7.07 -3.00 -19.75
CA VAL A 159 -7.94 -4.19 -19.75
C VAL A 159 -9.10 -4.05 -20.73
N VAL A 160 -9.79 -2.90 -20.74
CA VAL A 160 -10.89 -2.63 -21.68
C VAL A 160 -10.39 -2.60 -23.13
N ALA A 161 -9.21 -2.00 -23.36
CA ALA A 161 -8.58 -2.00 -24.67
C ALA A 161 -8.19 -3.42 -25.11
N ALA A 162 -7.63 -4.24 -24.20
CA ALA A 162 -7.33 -5.64 -24.48
C ALA A 162 -8.60 -6.41 -24.88
N ALA A 163 -9.72 -6.25 -24.16
CA ALA A 163 -10.99 -6.86 -24.50
C ALA A 163 -11.48 -6.49 -25.91
N ALA A 164 -11.36 -5.20 -26.28
CA ALA A 164 -11.72 -4.73 -27.61
C ALA A 164 -10.84 -5.35 -28.70
N VAL A 165 -9.52 -5.47 -28.47
CA VAL A 165 -8.61 -6.09 -29.43
C VAL A 165 -8.83 -7.60 -29.51
N VAL A 166 -9.10 -8.30 -28.41
CA VAL A 166 -9.49 -9.72 -28.40
C VAL A 166 -10.74 -9.95 -29.26
N PHE A 167 -11.74 -9.07 -29.15
CA PHE A 167 -12.94 -9.10 -29.99
C PHE A 167 -12.62 -8.96 -31.47
N LEU A 168 -11.73 -8.02 -31.85
CA LEU A 168 -11.40 -7.73 -33.24
C LEU A 168 -10.52 -8.81 -33.89
N VAL A 169 -9.59 -9.36 -33.11
CA VAL A 169 -8.55 -10.27 -33.63
C VAL A 169 -8.93 -11.74 -33.40
N GLY A 170 -9.82 -12.03 -32.43
CA GLY A 170 -10.18 -13.40 -32.06
C GLY A 170 -9.02 -14.21 -31.45
N SER A 171 -8.07 -13.55 -30.82
CA SER A 171 -6.82 -14.14 -30.31
C SER A 171 -6.62 -13.82 -28.83
N PRO A 172 -6.05 -14.72 -27.99
CA PRO A 172 -5.78 -14.49 -26.57
C PRO A 172 -4.60 -13.54 -26.32
N TRP A 173 -3.75 -13.28 -27.32
CA TRP A 173 -2.51 -12.50 -27.15
C TRP A 173 -2.68 -11.12 -26.52
N PRO A 174 -3.68 -10.30 -26.89
CA PRO A 174 -3.84 -8.98 -26.28
C PRO A 174 -4.09 -9.05 -24.76
N ASP A 175 -4.89 -10.00 -24.32
CA ASP A 175 -5.16 -10.26 -22.91
C ASP A 175 -3.89 -10.70 -22.17
N LEU A 176 -3.17 -11.67 -22.73
CA LEU A 176 -1.92 -12.17 -22.15
C LEU A 176 -0.85 -11.10 -22.03
N VAL A 177 -0.67 -10.27 -23.07
CA VAL A 177 0.34 -9.18 -23.04
C VAL A 177 -0.01 -8.14 -21.97
N VAL A 178 -1.25 -7.69 -21.92
CA VAL A 178 -1.68 -6.69 -20.93
C VAL A 178 -1.58 -7.27 -19.52
N GLY A 179 -2.08 -8.49 -19.30
CA GLY A 179 -1.99 -9.17 -18.02
C GLY A 179 -0.55 -9.39 -17.56
N LEU A 180 0.35 -9.80 -18.46
CA LEU A 180 1.77 -9.97 -18.15
C LEU A 180 2.44 -8.63 -17.76
N VAL A 181 2.18 -7.56 -18.51
CA VAL A 181 2.74 -6.22 -18.22
C VAL A 181 2.30 -5.75 -16.84
N ILE A 182 0.99 -5.80 -16.54
CA ILE A 182 0.45 -5.41 -15.22
C ILE A 182 1.09 -6.26 -14.12
N THR A 183 1.11 -7.60 -14.30
CA THR A 183 1.68 -8.52 -13.30
C THR A 183 3.16 -8.25 -13.03
N VAL A 184 3.97 -7.99 -14.06
CA VAL A 184 5.40 -7.68 -13.89
C VAL A 184 5.60 -6.36 -13.14
N VAL A 185 4.84 -5.32 -13.46
CA VAL A 185 4.89 -4.04 -12.74
C VAL A 185 4.51 -4.23 -11.28
N PHE A 186 3.45 -4.98 -11.03
CA PHE A 186 2.96 -5.27 -9.67
C PHE A 186 3.98 -6.08 -8.85
N LEU A 187 4.58 -7.13 -9.42
CA LEU A 187 5.61 -7.92 -8.74
C LEU A 187 6.86 -7.10 -8.42
N ARG A 188 7.28 -6.20 -9.30
CA ARG A 188 8.37 -5.27 -9.01
C ARG A 188 8.04 -4.38 -7.81
N SER A 189 6.84 -3.85 -7.76
CA SER A 189 6.34 -3.05 -6.63
C SER A 189 6.32 -3.87 -5.33
N SER A 190 5.85 -5.11 -5.39
CA SER A 190 5.82 -6.04 -4.26
C SER A 190 7.23 -6.30 -3.70
N VAL A 191 8.20 -6.64 -4.55
CA VAL A 191 9.60 -6.87 -4.16
C VAL A 191 10.19 -5.61 -3.50
N TYR A 192 9.93 -4.44 -4.05
CA TYR A 192 10.38 -3.17 -3.48
C TYR A 192 9.81 -2.94 -2.06
N VAL A 193 8.50 -3.17 -1.87
CA VAL A 193 7.85 -3.06 -0.56
C VAL A 193 8.45 -4.04 0.45
N VAL A 194 8.68 -5.30 0.07
CA VAL A 194 9.33 -6.30 0.92
C VAL A 194 10.73 -5.86 1.32
N GLN A 195 11.54 -5.40 0.37
CA GLN A 195 12.91 -4.94 0.66
C GLN A 195 12.92 -3.76 1.63
N GLN A 196 12.05 -2.78 1.43
CA GLN A 196 11.93 -1.64 2.36
C GLN A 196 11.49 -2.07 3.76
N ALA A 197 10.51 -2.96 3.86
CA ALA A 197 10.00 -3.46 5.12
C ALA A 197 11.09 -4.24 5.90
N VAL A 198 11.83 -5.12 5.22
CA VAL A 198 12.94 -5.87 5.81
C VAL A 198 14.06 -4.94 6.26
N THR A 199 14.44 -3.95 5.44
CA THR A 199 15.46 -2.97 5.80
C THR A 199 15.06 -2.17 7.04
N LYS A 200 13.79 -1.75 7.12
CA LYS A 200 13.27 -1.02 8.28
C LYS A 200 13.26 -1.89 9.54
N LEU A 201 12.84 -3.14 9.44
CA LEU A 201 12.86 -4.08 10.58
C LEU A 201 14.27 -4.30 11.10
N ARG A 202 15.24 -4.53 10.21
CA ARG A 202 16.67 -4.69 10.59
C ARG A 202 17.23 -3.42 11.26
N SER A 203 16.84 -2.22 10.77
CA SER A 203 17.29 -0.97 11.37
C SER A 203 16.76 -0.78 12.79
N ILE A 204 15.51 -1.20 13.05
CA ILE A 204 14.89 -1.16 14.38
C ILE A 204 15.61 -2.14 15.32
N GLU A 205 15.85 -3.37 14.88
CA GLU A 205 16.54 -4.40 15.64
C GLU A 205 17.97 -3.97 16.03
N ASN A 206 18.71 -3.38 15.08
CA ASN A 206 20.04 -2.84 15.35
C ASN A 206 20.00 -1.68 16.36
N GLN A 207 19.00 -0.81 16.33
CA GLN A 207 18.83 0.27 17.31
C GLN A 207 18.50 -0.27 18.71
N GLU A 208 17.62 -1.25 18.80
CA GLU A 208 17.30 -1.93 20.07
C GLU A 208 18.53 -2.61 20.66
N GLY A 209 19.32 -3.34 19.86
CA GLY A 209 20.57 -3.98 20.30
C GLY A 209 21.66 -2.98 20.75
N LEU A 210 21.74 -1.80 20.14
CA LEU A 210 22.65 -0.73 20.57
C LEU A 210 22.23 -0.09 21.89
N ILE A 211 20.92 -0.01 22.16
CA ILE A 211 20.38 0.52 23.41
C ILE A 211 20.60 -0.50 24.53
N GLU A 212 20.36 -1.79 24.28
CA GLU A 212 20.53 -2.86 25.26
C GLU A 212 22.02 -3.07 25.64
N ASN A 213 22.94 -2.84 24.69
CA ASN A 213 24.39 -2.94 24.92
C ASN A 213 25.02 -1.68 25.53
N ARG A 214 24.27 -0.59 25.68
CA ARG A 214 24.68 0.55 26.51
C ARG A 214 24.50 0.12 27.95
N GLN A 215 25.64 -0.18 28.61
CA GLN A 215 25.66 -0.38 30.05
C GLN A 215 24.89 0.77 30.73
N PRO A 216 24.03 0.47 31.71
CA PRO A 216 23.39 1.54 32.46
C PRO A 216 24.49 2.43 33.00
N ILE A 217 24.40 3.73 32.74
CA ILE A 217 25.25 4.72 33.39
C ILE A 217 24.99 4.51 34.87
N VAL A 218 25.89 3.80 35.54
CA VAL A 218 25.88 3.66 36.99
C VAL A 218 26.11 5.07 37.51
N LEU A 219 25.03 5.75 37.86
CA LEU A 219 25.09 6.98 38.64
C LEU A 219 25.69 6.56 39.96
N LEU A 220 27.02 6.68 40.09
CA LEU A 220 27.70 6.53 41.38
C LEU A 220 27.00 7.49 42.36
N PRO A 221 26.60 7.02 43.54
CA PRO A 221 25.92 7.86 44.51
C PRO A 221 26.81 9.05 44.86
N ASN A 222 26.22 10.23 44.82
CA ASN A 222 26.77 11.54 45.09
C ASN A 222 27.84 11.55 46.22
N ASN A 223 29.08 11.48 45.84
CA ASN A 223 30.16 12.02 46.68
C ASN A 223 30.81 13.22 45.96
N CYS A 224 30.00 14.15 45.53
CA CYS A 224 30.50 15.50 45.26
C CYS A 224 30.59 16.24 46.60
N SER A 225 31.75 16.23 47.23
CA SER A 225 32.10 17.09 48.36
C SER A 225 32.10 18.53 47.85
N VAL A 226 31.18 19.34 48.39
CA VAL A 226 30.97 20.76 48.01
C VAL A 226 32.03 21.69 48.56
N ASN A 227 33.17 21.20 49.00
CA ASN A 227 34.24 22.01 49.54
C ASN A 227 35.37 22.20 48.52
N GLY A 228 35.24 23.23 47.65
CA GLY A 228 36.36 23.62 46.81
C GLY A 228 36.10 24.15 45.42
N CYS A 229 34.96 24.73 45.11
CA CYS A 229 34.78 25.48 43.86
C CYS A 229 34.66 26.99 44.13
N PRO A 230 35.68 27.82 43.85
CA PRO A 230 35.61 29.25 44.08
C PRO A 230 34.70 30.00 43.12
N ASP A 231 34.34 29.45 41.95
CA ASP A 231 33.72 30.23 40.84
C ASP A 231 32.39 29.61 40.29
N GLY A 232 31.70 28.79 41.04
CA GLY A 232 30.32 28.35 40.63
C GLY A 232 30.18 27.52 39.36
N SER A 233 31.27 27.08 38.72
CA SER A 233 31.24 26.22 37.51
C SER A 233 31.81 24.84 37.80
N CYS A 234 30.98 23.95 38.32
CA CYS A 234 31.34 22.51 38.43
C CYS A 234 31.13 21.81 37.09
N LEU A 235 32.20 21.61 36.32
CA LEU A 235 32.24 20.65 35.21
C LEU A 235 32.42 19.25 35.80
N CYS A 236 31.36 18.42 35.76
CA CYS A 236 31.52 16.97 35.92
C CYS A 236 32.23 16.44 34.68
N GLN A 237 33.53 16.14 34.76
CA GLN A 237 34.22 15.34 33.73
C GLN A 237 33.64 13.93 33.73
N ILE A 238 33.04 13.61 32.59
CA ILE A 238 32.62 12.23 32.27
C ILE A 238 33.91 11.51 31.83
N ILE A 239 34.35 10.55 32.63
CA ILE A 239 35.35 9.52 32.26
C ILE A 239 34.60 8.31 31.71
#